data_61ec24db6eefbc635a113df206c4ed7e
#
_entry.id   61ec24db6eefbc635a113df206c4ed7e
#
_cell.length_a   1.000
_cell.length_b   1.000
_cell.length_c   1.000
_cell.angle_alpha   90.00
_cell.angle_beta   90.00
_cell.angle_gamma   90.00
#
_symmetry.space_group_name_H-M   'P 1'
#
loop_
_entity.id
_entity.type
_entity.pdbx_description
1 polymer ?
#
loop_
_entity_poly.entity_id
_entity_poly.type
_entity_poly.pdbx_seq_one_letter_code
_entity_poly.pdbx_strand_id
1 'polypeptide(L)'
;MDKVLVMGIGNLLLTDDGVGVHAAQTLAGESWPENVTIMEAGTFTQDVFYLFKGFAHVLILDIVHGHAGPGTVYHLTENQLVDNEKQRLSIHDIDLLDSLRMAEMLHGSRPNLTVMGMEPADYTSWSMELSPVVQERFPAYLDEVRKEILRLSRPYAGNDPDSTC
;
A
#
# COMPACT_ATOMS: atom_id res chain seq x y z
N MET A 1 7.88 12.10 -15.27
CA MET A 1 7.91 10.89 -14.41
C MET A 1 6.72 10.95 -13.47
N ASP A 2 5.97 9.86 -13.43
CA ASP A 2 4.85 9.74 -12.53
C ASP A 2 5.34 9.64 -11.08
N LYS A 3 4.76 10.46 -10.20
CA LYS A 3 5.11 10.42 -8.78
C LYS A 3 4.40 9.28 -8.08
N VAL A 4 5.13 8.57 -7.24
CA VAL A 4 4.66 7.42 -6.46
C VAL A 4 4.70 7.75 -4.98
N LEU A 5 3.57 7.59 -4.30
CA LEU A 5 3.47 7.65 -2.85
C LEU A 5 3.33 6.23 -2.30
N VAL A 6 4.19 5.85 -1.38
CA VAL A 6 4.12 4.59 -0.63
C VAL A 6 3.75 4.91 0.81
N MET A 7 2.65 4.35 1.29
CA MET A 7 2.14 4.63 2.63
C MET A 7 2.02 3.35 3.45
N GLY A 8 2.72 3.28 4.57
CA GLY A 8 2.53 2.24 5.57
C GLY A 8 1.40 2.62 6.53
N ILE A 9 0.36 1.79 6.57
CA ILE A 9 -0.82 1.99 7.41
C ILE A 9 -0.84 0.92 8.49
N GLY A 10 -1.39 1.27 9.66
CA GLY A 10 -1.63 0.37 10.77
C GLY A 10 -1.19 0.92 12.11
N ASN A 11 -1.45 0.15 13.17
CA ASN A 11 -1.03 0.47 14.51
C ASN A 11 0.19 -0.37 14.90
N LEU A 12 1.34 0.29 15.05
CA LEU A 12 2.62 -0.34 15.41
C LEU A 12 2.56 -1.09 16.76
N LEU A 13 1.62 -0.74 17.63
CA LEU A 13 1.46 -1.33 18.96
C LEU A 13 0.60 -2.61 18.99
N LEU A 14 -0.01 -2.99 17.87
CA LEU A 14 -0.94 -4.12 17.78
C LEU A 14 -0.40 -5.28 16.90
N THR A 15 0.78 -5.76 17.22
CA THR A 15 1.41 -6.93 16.57
C THR A 15 1.42 -6.79 15.04
N ASP A 16 0.73 -7.65 14.29
CA ASP A 16 0.76 -7.65 12.82
C ASP A 16 0.00 -6.48 12.18
N ASP A 17 -0.88 -5.81 12.93
CA ASP A 17 -1.53 -4.58 12.44
C ASP A 17 -0.51 -3.50 12.08
N GLY A 18 0.67 -3.55 12.67
CA GLY A 18 1.80 -2.67 12.38
C GLY A 18 2.66 -3.07 11.16
N VAL A 19 2.35 -4.14 10.44
CA VAL A 19 3.23 -4.64 9.35
C VAL A 19 3.49 -3.60 8.27
N GLY A 20 2.48 -2.82 7.88
CA GLY A 20 2.62 -1.76 6.89
C GLY A 20 3.55 -0.64 7.36
N VAL A 21 3.46 -0.27 8.64
CA VAL A 21 4.34 0.74 9.26
C VAL A 21 5.77 0.22 9.34
N HIS A 22 5.98 -1.02 9.77
CA HIS A 22 7.30 -1.65 9.78
C HIS A 22 7.93 -1.68 8.36
N ALA A 23 7.13 -1.99 7.34
CA ALA A 23 7.58 -1.97 5.96
C ALA A 23 7.98 -0.57 5.51
N ALA A 24 7.16 0.44 5.77
CA ALA A 24 7.46 1.83 5.42
C ALA A 24 8.73 2.32 6.12
N GLN A 25 8.94 2.02 7.39
CA GLN A 25 10.15 2.37 8.14
C GLN A 25 11.41 1.75 7.52
N THR A 26 11.34 0.47 7.16
CA THR A 26 12.46 -0.22 6.51
C THR A 26 12.79 0.38 5.16
N LEU A 27 11.77 0.59 4.33
CA LEU A 27 11.91 1.13 2.97
C LEU A 27 12.39 2.60 2.97
N ALA A 28 11.97 3.40 3.96
CA ALA A 28 12.39 4.79 4.09
C ALA A 28 13.91 4.95 4.34
N GLY A 29 14.55 3.92 4.87
CA GLY A 29 16.02 3.86 5.04
C GLY A 29 16.79 3.49 3.79
N GLU A 30 16.13 3.18 2.68
CA GLU A 30 16.72 2.77 1.42
C GLU A 30 16.79 3.91 0.40
N SER A 31 17.56 3.71 -0.66
CA SER A 31 17.67 4.71 -1.75
C SER A 31 16.64 4.44 -2.83
N TRP A 32 15.83 5.45 -3.15
CA TRP A 32 14.77 5.40 -4.14
C TRP A 32 14.94 6.44 -5.24
N PRO A 33 14.33 6.26 -6.43
CA PRO A 33 14.20 7.29 -7.44
C PRO A 33 13.54 8.57 -6.87
N GLU A 34 13.93 9.74 -7.37
CA GLU A 34 13.45 11.05 -6.89
C GLU A 34 11.92 11.23 -6.93
N ASN A 35 11.23 10.46 -7.78
CA ASN A 35 9.78 10.48 -7.91
C ASN A 35 9.05 9.56 -6.92
N VAL A 36 9.77 8.87 -6.02
CA VAL A 36 9.20 7.99 -4.98
C VAL A 36 9.24 8.68 -3.63
N THR A 37 8.11 8.73 -2.97
CA THR A 37 7.99 9.20 -1.58
C THR A 37 7.48 8.07 -0.70
N ILE A 38 8.16 7.81 0.41
CA ILE A 38 7.75 6.79 1.39
C ILE A 38 7.33 7.48 2.67
N MET A 39 6.17 7.07 3.22
CA MET A 39 5.54 7.70 4.37
C MET A 39 4.95 6.67 5.31
N GLU A 40 5.15 6.90 6.61
CA GLU A 40 4.36 6.25 7.66
C GLU A 40 3.07 7.04 7.87
N ALA A 41 1.92 6.40 7.69
CA ALA A 41 0.63 7.06 7.89
C ALA A 41 -0.06 6.66 9.20
N GLY A 42 0.49 5.67 9.92
CA GLY A 42 -0.09 5.17 11.16
C GLY A 42 -1.52 4.65 10.95
N THR A 43 -2.43 5.01 11.85
CA THR A 43 -3.86 4.74 11.65
C THR A 43 -4.42 5.71 10.62
N PHE A 44 -4.98 5.14 9.53
CA PHE A 44 -5.51 5.91 8.43
C PHE A 44 -6.78 6.66 8.86
N THR A 45 -6.80 7.98 8.61
CA THR A 45 -7.99 8.82 8.79
C THR A 45 -8.43 9.39 7.45
N GLN A 46 -9.72 9.75 7.32
CA GLN A 46 -10.29 10.32 6.08
C GLN A 46 -9.55 11.60 5.61
N ASP A 47 -8.85 12.26 6.51
CA ASP A 47 -8.15 13.52 6.21
C ASP A 47 -6.87 13.36 5.36
N VAL A 48 -6.43 12.12 5.07
CA VAL A 48 -5.20 11.91 4.28
C VAL A 48 -5.39 12.12 2.78
N PHE A 49 -6.61 12.34 2.29
CA PHE A 49 -6.88 12.58 0.86
C PHE A 49 -6.06 13.74 0.27
N TYR A 50 -5.71 14.74 1.06
CA TYR A 50 -4.89 15.88 0.63
C TYR A 50 -3.44 15.46 0.32
N LEU A 51 -2.96 14.37 0.90
CA LEU A 51 -1.62 13.82 0.65
C LEU A 51 -1.52 13.22 -0.76
N PHE A 52 -2.63 12.87 -1.37
CA PHE A 52 -2.65 12.25 -2.71
C PHE A 52 -2.42 13.24 -3.85
N LYS A 53 -2.50 14.55 -3.56
CA LYS A 53 -2.33 15.59 -4.58
C LYS A 53 -0.95 15.51 -5.24
N GLY A 54 -0.97 15.41 -6.56
CA GLY A 54 0.26 15.40 -7.38
C GLY A 54 0.93 14.04 -7.52
N PHE A 55 0.36 12.97 -6.92
CA PHE A 55 0.82 11.61 -7.14
C PHE A 55 -0.01 10.91 -8.22
N ALA A 56 0.66 10.20 -9.11
CA ALA A 56 0.01 9.35 -10.12
C ALA A 56 -0.34 7.96 -9.56
N HIS A 57 0.45 7.48 -8.62
CA HIS A 57 0.27 6.18 -7.97
C HIS A 57 0.36 6.31 -6.46
N VAL A 58 -0.51 5.60 -5.76
CA VAL A 58 -0.44 5.38 -4.31
C VAL A 58 -0.38 3.88 -4.06
N LEU A 59 0.69 3.45 -3.38
CA LEU A 59 0.89 2.09 -2.92
C LEU A 59 0.69 2.05 -1.41
N ILE A 60 -0.34 1.35 -0.98
CA ILE A 60 -0.65 1.14 0.44
C ILE A 60 -0.04 -0.16 0.93
N LEU A 61 0.63 -0.10 2.07
CA LEU A 61 1.15 -1.25 2.81
C LEU A 61 0.35 -1.41 4.10
N ASP A 62 -0.31 -2.56 4.27
CA ASP A 62 -1.25 -2.81 5.37
C ASP A 62 -1.41 -4.32 5.62
N ILE A 63 -2.19 -4.71 6.61
CA ILE A 63 -2.69 -6.08 6.73
C ILE A 63 -3.83 -6.31 5.75
N VAL A 64 -3.95 -7.55 5.28
CA VAL A 64 -5.05 -7.98 4.40
C VAL A 64 -5.65 -9.28 4.91
N HIS A 65 -6.94 -9.29 5.17
CA HIS A 65 -7.70 -10.48 5.60
C HIS A 65 -8.25 -11.23 4.39
N GLY A 66 -7.39 -11.96 3.68
CA GLY A 66 -7.75 -12.69 2.46
C GLY A 66 -8.14 -14.15 2.69
N HIS A 67 -8.04 -14.64 3.93
CA HIS A 67 -8.41 -16.01 4.36
C HIS A 67 -7.60 -17.15 3.72
N ALA A 68 -6.42 -16.86 3.15
CA ALA A 68 -5.51 -17.87 2.61
C ALA A 68 -4.50 -18.40 3.64
N GLY A 69 -4.46 -17.78 4.81
CA GLY A 69 -3.61 -18.16 5.94
C GLY A 69 -2.59 -17.09 6.32
N PRO A 70 -2.21 -17.01 7.61
CA PRO A 70 -1.26 -16.01 8.12
C PRO A 70 0.06 -16.02 7.36
N GLY A 71 0.58 -14.83 7.09
CA GLY A 71 1.81 -14.63 6.33
C GLY A 71 1.67 -14.62 4.81
N THR A 72 0.47 -14.89 4.28
CA THR A 72 0.19 -14.76 2.84
C THR A 72 0.33 -13.31 2.40
N VAL A 73 1.00 -13.09 1.27
CA VAL A 73 1.17 -11.77 0.65
C VAL A 73 0.10 -11.55 -0.40
N TYR A 74 -0.54 -10.40 -0.35
CA TYR A 74 -1.57 -9.98 -1.31
C TYR A 74 -1.11 -8.75 -2.08
N HIS A 75 -1.46 -8.73 -3.36
CA HIS A 75 -1.29 -7.61 -4.27
C HIS A 75 -2.63 -7.29 -4.91
N LEU A 76 -3.27 -6.22 -4.49
CA LEU A 76 -4.65 -5.87 -4.85
C LEU A 76 -4.68 -4.56 -5.63
N THR A 77 -5.36 -4.57 -6.77
CA THR A 77 -5.70 -3.37 -7.51
C THR A 77 -6.97 -2.73 -6.96
N GLU A 78 -7.22 -1.47 -7.32
CA GLU A 78 -8.44 -0.75 -6.91
C GLU A 78 -9.72 -1.51 -7.28
N ASN A 79 -9.79 -2.08 -8.50
CA ASN A 79 -10.97 -2.84 -8.92
C ASN A 79 -11.23 -4.06 -8.04
N GLN A 80 -10.17 -4.74 -7.60
CA GLN A 80 -10.30 -5.88 -6.68
C GLN A 80 -10.77 -5.44 -5.29
N LEU A 81 -10.40 -4.24 -4.83
CA LEU A 81 -10.87 -3.68 -3.57
C LEU A 81 -12.36 -3.34 -3.64
N VAL A 82 -12.83 -2.73 -4.73
CA VAL A 82 -14.23 -2.38 -4.95
C VAL A 82 -15.09 -3.64 -5.08
N ASP A 83 -14.66 -4.64 -5.83
CA ASP A 83 -15.39 -5.90 -6.02
C ASP A 83 -15.52 -6.70 -4.70
N ASN A 84 -14.60 -6.49 -3.77
CA ASN A 84 -14.58 -7.14 -2.45
C ASN A 84 -15.17 -6.28 -1.32
N GLU A 85 -15.93 -5.23 -1.62
CA GLU A 85 -16.58 -4.38 -0.59
C GLU A 85 -17.40 -5.17 0.45
N LYS A 86 -17.88 -6.36 0.08
CA LYS A 86 -18.60 -7.28 0.99
C LYS A 86 -17.67 -8.10 1.89
N GLN A 87 -16.40 -8.21 1.53
CA GLN A 87 -15.33 -8.84 2.30
C GLN A 87 -14.35 -7.75 2.70
N ARG A 88 -14.50 -7.22 3.91
CA ARG A 88 -13.55 -6.24 4.45
C ARG A 88 -12.16 -6.86 4.49
N LEU A 89 -11.32 -6.54 3.51
CA LEU A 89 -9.96 -7.03 3.43
C LEU A 89 -9.06 -6.38 4.49
N SER A 90 -9.38 -5.14 4.88
CA SER A 90 -8.74 -4.41 5.97
C SER A 90 -9.75 -3.50 6.66
N ILE A 91 -9.53 -3.20 7.94
CA ILE A 91 -10.33 -2.22 8.68
C ILE A 91 -10.18 -0.80 8.13
N HIS A 92 -9.14 -0.54 7.34
CA HIS A 92 -8.80 0.77 6.77
C HIS A 92 -9.32 0.97 5.33
N ASP A 93 -9.86 -0.07 4.68
CA ASP A 93 -10.24 -0.04 3.24
C ASP A 93 -11.32 0.98 2.91
N ILE A 94 -12.31 1.15 3.78
CA ILE A 94 -13.43 2.07 3.56
C ILE A 94 -12.94 3.52 3.54
N ASP A 95 -12.11 3.88 4.50
CA ASP A 95 -11.55 5.22 4.62
C ASP A 95 -10.66 5.57 3.43
N LEU A 96 -9.97 4.58 2.90
CA LEU A 96 -9.09 4.72 1.74
C LEU A 96 -9.87 5.02 0.45
N LEU A 97 -10.92 4.26 0.16
CA LEU A 97 -11.76 4.50 -1.02
C LEU A 97 -12.47 5.85 -0.94
N ASP A 98 -12.96 6.22 0.23
CA ASP A 98 -13.57 7.54 0.45
C ASP A 98 -12.55 8.67 0.28
N SER A 99 -11.31 8.48 0.75
CA SER A 99 -10.23 9.45 0.54
C SER A 99 -9.88 9.64 -0.94
N LEU A 100 -9.92 8.56 -1.75
CA LEU A 100 -9.74 8.69 -3.20
C LEU A 100 -10.87 9.48 -3.86
N ARG A 101 -12.12 9.22 -3.47
CA ARG A 101 -13.29 9.97 -3.97
C ARG A 101 -13.19 11.46 -3.62
N MET A 102 -12.79 11.77 -2.39
CA MET A 102 -12.56 13.14 -1.94
C MET A 102 -11.42 13.82 -2.70
N ALA A 103 -10.32 13.12 -2.94
CA ALA A 103 -9.20 13.64 -3.74
C ALA A 103 -9.65 13.99 -5.16
N GLU A 104 -10.44 13.15 -5.81
CA GLU A 104 -11.00 13.40 -7.14
C GLU A 104 -11.93 14.63 -7.15
N MET A 105 -12.80 14.75 -6.15
CA MET A 105 -13.73 15.89 -6.03
C MET A 105 -13.01 17.22 -5.82
N LEU A 106 -11.94 17.24 -5.03
CA LEU A 106 -11.25 18.47 -4.65
C LEU A 106 -10.14 18.87 -5.60
N HIS A 107 -9.49 17.92 -6.25
CA HIS A 107 -8.33 18.15 -7.10
C HIS A 107 -8.59 17.90 -8.59
N GLY A 108 -9.76 17.36 -8.94
CA GLY A 108 -10.11 17.02 -10.33
C GLY A 108 -9.38 15.77 -10.86
N SER A 109 -8.56 15.13 -10.04
CA SER A 109 -7.83 13.90 -10.37
C SER A 109 -7.54 13.09 -9.11
N ARG A 110 -7.32 11.80 -9.29
CA ARG A 110 -6.93 10.90 -8.21
C ARG A 110 -5.82 9.96 -8.69
N PRO A 111 -4.96 9.47 -7.78
CA PRO A 111 -3.95 8.48 -8.13
C PRO A 111 -4.57 7.11 -8.43
N ASN A 112 -3.82 6.28 -9.14
CA ASN A 112 -4.09 4.86 -9.20
C ASN A 112 -3.70 4.21 -7.86
N LEU A 113 -4.57 3.37 -7.34
CA LEU A 113 -4.38 2.71 -6.06
C LEU A 113 -3.94 1.26 -6.23
N THR A 114 -2.92 0.88 -5.47
CA THR A 114 -2.51 -0.51 -5.26
C THR A 114 -2.36 -0.75 -3.76
N VAL A 115 -2.81 -1.90 -3.28
CA VAL A 115 -2.60 -2.35 -1.90
C VAL A 115 -1.75 -3.61 -1.93
N MET A 116 -0.65 -3.61 -1.20
CA MET A 116 0.15 -4.80 -0.93
C MET A 116 0.17 -5.05 0.57
N GLY A 117 -0.26 -6.24 0.97
CA GLY A 117 -0.38 -6.54 2.38
C GLY A 117 -0.06 -7.98 2.72
N MET A 118 0.01 -8.23 4.02
CA MET A 118 0.19 -9.56 4.58
C MET A 118 -1.03 -9.95 5.40
N GLU A 119 -1.40 -11.24 5.32
CA GLU A 119 -2.41 -11.78 6.22
C GLU A 119 -1.86 -11.89 7.63
N PRO A 120 -2.54 -11.29 8.63
CA PRO A 120 -2.07 -11.33 10.01
C PRO A 120 -2.37 -12.67 10.68
N ALA A 121 -1.52 -13.05 11.64
CA ALA A 121 -1.82 -14.10 12.62
C ALA A 121 -2.43 -13.50 13.90
N ASP A 122 -1.95 -12.36 14.33
CA ASP A 122 -2.39 -11.62 15.50
C ASP A 122 -2.38 -10.12 15.21
N TYR A 123 -3.51 -9.46 15.36
CA TYR A 123 -3.65 -8.01 15.14
C TYR A 123 -4.37 -7.30 16.31
N THR A 124 -4.48 -7.99 17.45
CA THR A 124 -5.20 -7.48 18.64
C THR A 124 -4.32 -7.42 19.88
N SER A 125 -3.27 -8.25 19.95
CA SER A 125 -2.35 -8.26 21.12
C SER A 125 -1.42 -7.08 21.10
N TRP A 126 -1.19 -6.49 22.25
CA TRP A 126 -0.25 -5.39 22.42
C TRP A 126 1.19 -5.88 22.30
N SER A 127 1.82 -5.56 21.21
CA SER A 127 3.24 -5.84 20.93
C SER A 127 3.72 -4.98 19.77
N MET A 128 4.96 -4.52 19.84
CA MET A 128 5.64 -3.86 18.72
C MET A 128 6.32 -4.87 17.78
N GLU A 129 6.34 -6.15 18.14
CA GLU A 129 6.91 -7.21 17.32
C GLU A 129 5.84 -7.86 16.46
N LEU A 130 6.21 -8.25 15.23
CA LEU A 130 5.37 -9.07 14.36
C LEU A 130 5.26 -10.48 14.93
N SER A 131 4.14 -11.18 14.66
CA SER A 131 3.99 -12.59 14.98
C SER A 131 5.06 -13.42 14.26
N PRO A 132 5.44 -14.61 14.79
CA PRO A 132 6.53 -15.40 14.22
C PRO A 132 6.38 -15.72 12.73
N VAL A 133 5.17 -16.07 12.28
CA VAL A 133 4.93 -16.41 10.88
C VAL A 133 5.03 -15.18 9.96
N VAL A 134 4.54 -14.04 10.40
CA VAL A 134 4.63 -12.77 9.65
C VAL A 134 6.07 -12.29 9.65
N GLN A 135 6.77 -12.36 10.78
CA GLN A 135 8.19 -12.02 10.88
C GLN A 135 9.06 -12.85 9.93
N GLU A 136 8.80 -14.15 9.81
CA GLU A 136 9.52 -15.04 8.90
C GLU A 136 9.31 -14.67 7.43
N ARG A 137 8.08 -14.28 7.06
CA ARG A 137 7.68 -13.92 5.69
C ARG A 137 7.98 -12.48 5.31
N PHE A 138 8.27 -11.63 6.28
CA PHE A 138 8.45 -10.19 6.08
C PHE A 138 9.55 -9.83 5.07
N PRO A 139 10.74 -10.45 5.03
CA PRO A 139 11.75 -10.15 4.02
C PRO A 139 11.28 -10.41 2.59
N ALA A 140 10.56 -11.50 2.33
CA ALA A 140 10.00 -11.81 1.02
C ALA A 140 8.91 -10.81 0.61
N TYR A 141 8.07 -10.39 1.57
CA TYR A 141 7.10 -9.32 1.37
C TYR A 141 7.76 -8.01 0.95
N LEU A 142 8.81 -7.59 1.65
CA LEU A 142 9.57 -6.40 1.30
C LEU A 142 10.16 -6.47 -0.11
N ASP A 143 10.65 -7.64 -0.54
CA ASP A 143 11.19 -7.83 -1.89
C ASP A 143 10.12 -7.62 -2.96
N GLU A 144 8.92 -8.12 -2.74
CA GLU A 144 7.79 -7.91 -3.66
C GLU A 144 7.37 -6.42 -3.68
N VAL A 145 7.34 -5.77 -2.53
CA VAL A 145 7.04 -4.33 -2.43
C VAL A 145 8.09 -3.50 -3.18
N ARG A 146 9.38 -3.80 -3.02
CA ARG A 146 10.46 -3.11 -3.76
C ARG A 146 10.29 -3.22 -5.27
N LYS A 147 9.97 -4.41 -5.77
CA LYS A 147 9.71 -4.63 -7.20
C LYS A 147 8.55 -3.78 -7.70
N GLU A 148 7.48 -3.70 -6.93
CA GLU A 148 6.30 -2.91 -7.29
C GLU A 148 6.61 -1.40 -7.28
N ILE A 149 7.31 -0.89 -6.27
CA ILE A 149 7.74 0.51 -6.22
C ILE A 149 8.55 0.86 -7.46
N LEU A 150 9.54 0.03 -7.82
CA LEU A 150 10.36 0.25 -9.01
C LEU A 150 9.55 0.16 -10.31
N ARG A 151 8.56 -0.73 -10.38
CA ARG A 151 7.64 -0.82 -11.52
C ARG A 151 6.83 0.45 -11.70
N LEU A 152 6.24 0.96 -10.60
CA LEU A 152 5.41 2.16 -10.61
C LEU A 152 6.21 3.43 -10.88
N SER A 153 7.49 3.46 -10.47
CA SER A 153 8.36 4.65 -10.63
C SER A 153 8.92 4.84 -12.03
N ARG A 154 8.82 3.82 -12.90
CA ARG A 154 9.31 3.90 -14.29
C ARG A 154 8.38 4.77 -15.12
N PRO A 155 8.93 5.55 -16.10
CA PRO A 155 8.07 6.19 -17.08
C PRO A 155 7.22 5.14 -17.79
N TYR A 156 5.95 5.44 -18.00
CA TYR A 156 5.09 4.62 -18.85
C TYR A 156 5.77 4.52 -20.23
N ALA A 157 6.25 3.34 -20.58
CA ALA A 157 6.67 3.05 -21.93
C ALA A 157 5.39 2.98 -22.77
N GLY A 158 4.92 4.16 -23.22
CA GLY A 158 3.84 4.24 -24.18
C GLY A 158 4.20 3.35 -25.36
N ASN A 159 3.29 2.50 -25.77
CA ASN A 159 3.36 1.82 -27.07
C ASN A 159 3.57 2.94 -28.10
N ASP A 160 4.77 3.01 -28.65
CA ASP A 160 5.06 3.82 -29.81
C ASP A 160 4.25 3.24 -30.98
N PRO A 161 3.21 3.94 -31.50
CA PRO A 161 2.39 3.40 -32.57
C PRO A 161 3.09 3.40 -33.93
N ASP A 162 4.40 3.69 -33.95
CA ASP A 162 5.15 3.91 -35.20
C ASP A 162 6.23 2.84 -35.48
N SER A 163 5.94 1.57 -35.17
CA SER A 163 6.74 0.45 -35.68
C SER A 163 6.00 -0.30 -36.79
N THR A 164 5.55 0.41 -37.81
CA THR A 164 5.18 -0.17 -39.09
C THR A 164 6.04 0.45 -40.16
N CYS A 165 7.15 -0.21 -40.49
CA CYS A 165 7.79 -0.26 -41.78
C CYS A 165 8.29 -1.68 -42.01
#